data_2ac41097bbb9d16df8408ddc7a78d48a
#
_entry.id   2ac41097bbb9d16df8408ddc7a78d48a
#
_cell.length_a   1.000
_cell.length_b   1.000
_cell.length_c   1.000
_cell.angle_alpha   90.00
_cell.angle_beta   90.00
_cell.angle_gamma   90.00
#
_symmetry.space_group_name_H-M   'P 1'
#
loop_
_entity.id
_entity.type
_entity.pdbx_description
1 polymer ?
#
loop_
_entity_poly.entity_id
_entity_poly.type
_entity_poly.pdbx_seq_one_letter_code
_entity_poly.pdbx_strand_id
1 'polypeptide(L)'
;MGQKVNPVGFRLGVNRGWDSVWYAKKKDFGNYLIEDFKIREYIKKNVINSGVSKVMIERTSNKCYVTIYTSSPGFVIGKKGSDIDKIKNNLSKFTANEVNLNIKEVKKPETNAYLVAENIAQQLVKRISYRRAMKRAMQSCIRLGAKGIKVSVSGRLGGNEIARTEWLRDGSIPSHTLRADIDYAEAEALTTYGIIGIKVWIYKGEVFAREFSQETNKATPQEGKQ
;
A
#
# COMPACT_ATOMS: atom_id res chain seq x y z
N MET A 1 19.87 -10.55 17.81
CA MET A 1 18.49 -9.98 17.85
C MET A 1 17.57 -10.90 17.07
N GLY A 2 16.36 -11.17 17.60
CA GLY A 2 15.42 -12.07 16.94
C GLY A 2 14.82 -11.49 15.66
N GLN A 3 14.31 -12.36 14.80
CA GLN A 3 13.57 -12.02 13.60
C GLN A 3 12.29 -11.23 13.94
N LYS A 4 11.95 -10.24 13.13
CA LYS A 4 10.72 -9.45 13.29
C LYS A 4 9.68 -9.90 12.26
N VAL A 5 8.52 -10.30 12.74
CA VAL A 5 7.38 -10.65 11.88
C VAL A 5 6.85 -9.41 11.19
N ASN A 6 6.40 -9.56 9.93
CA ASN A 6 5.74 -8.49 9.20
C ASN A 6 4.45 -8.08 9.93
N PRO A 7 4.26 -6.79 10.30
CA PRO A 7 3.09 -6.35 11.08
C PRO A 7 1.76 -6.59 10.38
N VAL A 8 1.72 -6.52 9.05
CA VAL A 8 0.52 -6.78 8.27
C VAL A 8 0.18 -8.27 8.30
N GLY A 9 1.18 -9.14 8.03
CA GLY A 9 1.00 -10.59 8.05
C GLY A 9 0.58 -11.11 9.43
N PHE A 10 1.13 -10.54 10.50
CA PHE A 10 0.79 -10.90 11.87
C PHE A 10 -0.68 -10.61 12.24
N ARG A 11 -1.31 -9.64 11.56
CA ARG A 11 -2.69 -9.17 11.83
C ARG A 11 -3.73 -9.63 10.81
N LEU A 12 -3.32 -10.41 9.81
CA LEU A 12 -4.25 -10.99 8.84
C LEU A 12 -5.25 -11.91 9.53
N GLY A 13 -6.53 -11.73 9.22
CA GLY A 13 -7.63 -12.49 9.83
C GLY A 13 -8.04 -12.03 11.23
N VAL A 14 -7.31 -11.08 11.85
CA VAL A 14 -7.66 -10.49 13.15
C VAL A 14 -8.32 -9.12 13.01
N ASN A 15 -7.59 -8.15 12.43
CA ASN A 15 -8.07 -6.79 12.18
C ASN A 15 -7.80 -6.32 10.74
N ARG A 16 -7.24 -7.17 9.90
CA ARG A 16 -6.96 -6.92 8.48
C ARG A 16 -7.42 -8.07 7.61
N GLY A 17 -8.06 -7.74 6.49
CA GLY A 17 -8.39 -8.68 5.42
C GLY A 17 -7.27 -8.78 4.37
N TRP A 18 -7.47 -9.67 3.41
CA TRP A 18 -6.58 -9.87 2.27
C TRP A 18 -6.79 -8.79 1.19
N ASP A 19 -5.74 -8.49 0.45
CA ASP A 19 -5.81 -7.57 -0.69
C ASP A 19 -6.32 -8.24 -1.97
N SER A 20 -6.32 -9.58 -2.02
CA SER A 20 -7.00 -10.38 -3.04
C SER A 20 -8.07 -11.22 -2.36
N VAL A 21 -9.32 -11.07 -2.79
CA VAL A 21 -10.48 -11.76 -2.23
C VAL A 21 -11.13 -12.58 -3.34
N TRP A 22 -10.79 -13.86 -3.41
CA TRP A 22 -11.36 -14.80 -4.37
C TRP A 22 -11.10 -16.24 -3.93
N TYR A 23 -11.88 -17.14 -4.51
CA TYR A 23 -11.73 -18.58 -4.36
C TYR A 23 -11.49 -19.23 -5.72
N ALA A 24 -10.56 -20.19 -5.78
CA ALA A 24 -10.27 -20.94 -6.98
C ALA A 24 -10.03 -22.41 -6.66
N LYS A 25 -10.31 -23.30 -7.65
CA LYS A 25 -9.94 -24.70 -7.58
C LYS A 25 -8.41 -24.83 -7.60
N LYS A 26 -7.88 -25.92 -7.05
CA LYS A 26 -6.43 -26.18 -6.94
C LYS A 26 -5.68 -26.03 -8.28
N LYS A 27 -6.32 -26.39 -9.41
CA LYS A 27 -5.72 -26.28 -10.75
C LYS A 27 -5.57 -24.82 -11.23
N ASP A 28 -6.52 -23.95 -10.86
CA ASP A 28 -6.62 -22.60 -11.39
C ASP A 28 -5.98 -21.57 -10.47
N PHE A 29 -5.70 -21.96 -9.22
CA PHE A 29 -5.16 -21.08 -8.18
C PHE A 29 -3.84 -20.40 -8.60
N GLY A 30 -2.91 -21.19 -9.18
CA GLY A 30 -1.62 -20.67 -9.63
C GLY A 30 -1.74 -19.65 -10.74
N ASN A 31 -2.65 -19.88 -11.69
CA ASN A 31 -2.89 -18.95 -12.80
C ASN A 31 -3.45 -17.62 -12.32
N TYR A 32 -4.46 -17.65 -11.45
CA TYR A 32 -5.04 -16.43 -10.88
C TYR A 32 -4.05 -15.65 -10.02
N LEU A 33 -3.18 -16.33 -9.28
CA LEU A 33 -2.13 -15.67 -8.51
C LEU A 33 -1.13 -14.94 -9.41
N ILE A 34 -0.71 -15.57 -10.50
CA ILE A 34 0.21 -14.95 -11.48
C ILE A 34 -0.46 -13.76 -12.18
N GLU A 35 -1.74 -13.87 -12.54
CA GLU A 35 -2.50 -12.77 -13.12
C GLU A 35 -2.60 -11.59 -12.17
N ASP A 36 -2.93 -11.83 -10.88
CA ASP A 36 -3.00 -10.79 -9.86
C ASP A 36 -1.66 -10.08 -9.67
N PHE A 37 -0.56 -10.83 -9.71
CA PHE A 37 0.78 -10.25 -9.63
C PHE A 37 1.07 -9.34 -10.83
N LYS A 38 0.78 -9.79 -12.05
CA LYS A 38 0.94 -9.00 -13.28
C LYS A 38 0.08 -7.73 -13.26
N ILE A 39 -1.18 -7.83 -12.80
CA ILE A 39 -2.09 -6.68 -12.67
C ILE A 39 -1.51 -5.65 -11.71
N ARG A 40 -1.04 -6.06 -10.52
CA ARG A 40 -0.44 -5.16 -9.54
C ARG A 40 0.83 -4.50 -10.05
N GLU A 41 1.70 -5.28 -10.70
CA GLU A 41 2.94 -4.76 -11.27
C GLU A 41 2.66 -3.75 -12.39
N TYR A 42 1.72 -4.06 -13.27
CA TYR A 42 1.30 -3.16 -14.36
C TYR A 42 0.77 -1.83 -13.81
N ILE A 43 -0.12 -1.88 -12.82
CA ILE A 43 -0.67 -0.68 -12.18
C ILE A 43 0.45 0.14 -11.54
N LYS A 44 1.33 -0.48 -10.75
CA LYS A 44 2.45 0.22 -10.13
C LYS A 44 3.37 0.90 -11.14
N LYS A 45 3.67 0.27 -12.27
CA LYS A 45 4.54 0.82 -13.31
C LYS A 45 3.91 1.99 -14.08
N ASN A 46 2.62 1.91 -14.38
CA ASN A 46 1.97 2.90 -15.25
C ASN A 46 1.35 4.09 -14.49
N VAL A 47 1.15 3.94 -13.18
CA VAL A 47 0.43 4.91 -12.34
C VAL A 47 1.33 5.50 -11.25
N ILE A 48 2.65 5.56 -11.50
CA ILE A 48 3.69 5.99 -10.53
C ILE A 48 3.39 7.38 -9.94
N ASN A 49 2.92 8.33 -10.75
CA ASN A 49 2.75 9.72 -10.33
C ASN A 49 1.45 10.01 -9.56
N SER A 50 0.55 9.04 -9.45
CA SER A 50 -0.75 9.25 -8.80
C SER A 50 -0.80 8.79 -7.34
N GLY A 51 0.31 8.30 -6.79
CA GLY A 51 0.38 7.83 -5.41
C GLY A 51 -0.61 6.70 -5.16
N VAL A 52 -0.40 5.55 -5.79
CA VAL A 52 -1.20 4.34 -5.56
C VAL A 52 -0.81 3.75 -4.21
N SER A 53 -1.76 3.70 -3.29
CA SER A 53 -1.57 3.14 -1.96
C SER A 53 -1.73 1.63 -1.92
N LYS A 54 -2.82 1.13 -2.51
CA LYS A 54 -3.24 -0.27 -2.42
C LYS A 54 -4.06 -0.65 -3.65
N VAL A 55 -3.92 -1.90 -4.09
CA VAL A 55 -4.75 -2.49 -5.16
C VAL A 55 -5.48 -3.69 -4.59
N MET A 56 -6.80 -3.61 -4.49
CA MET A 56 -7.64 -4.75 -4.13
C MET A 56 -8.16 -5.43 -5.39
N ILE A 57 -8.16 -6.76 -5.38
CA ILE A 57 -8.63 -7.58 -6.49
C ILE A 57 -9.68 -8.54 -5.95
N GLU A 58 -10.89 -8.43 -6.46
CA GLU A 58 -12.01 -9.31 -6.15
C GLU A 58 -12.41 -10.05 -7.41
N ARG A 59 -12.54 -11.36 -7.35
CA ARG A 59 -12.94 -12.18 -8.50
C ARG A 59 -14.23 -12.91 -8.20
N THR A 60 -15.15 -12.82 -9.13
CA THR A 60 -16.34 -13.70 -9.26
C THR A 60 -16.13 -14.61 -10.45
N SER A 61 -17.09 -15.51 -10.74
CA SER A 61 -16.96 -16.51 -11.80
C SER A 61 -16.53 -15.92 -13.16
N ASN A 62 -17.09 -14.76 -13.56
CA ASN A 62 -16.85 -14.20 -14.89
C ASN A 62 -16.26 -12.78 -14.87
N LYS A 63 -16.15 -12.15 -13.69
CA LYS A 63 -15.71 -10.75 -13.57
C LYS A 63 -14.56 -10.60 -12.59
N CYS A 64 -13.64 -9.72 -12.93
CA CYS A 64 -12.52 -9.31 -12.09
C CYS A 64 -12.69 -7.82 -11.72
N TYR A 65 -12.94 -7.53 -10.45
CA TYR A 65 -13.03 -6.17 -9.93
C TYR A 65 -11.68 -5.75 -9.39
N VAL A 66 -11.10 -4.73 -9.98
CA VAL A 66 -9.82 -4.15 -9.54
C VAL A 66 -10.10 -2.79 -8.95
N THR A 67 -9.96 -2.66 -7.63
CA THR A 67 -10.13 -1.39 -6.91
C THR A 67 -8.76 -0.78 -6.60
N ILE A 68 -8.49 0.39 -7.17
CA ILE A 68 -7.24 1.13 -6.98
C ILE A 68 -7.48 2.23 -5.93
N TYR A 69 -6.73 2.17 -4.83
CA TYR A 69 -6.70 3.23 -3.84
C TYR A 69 -5.56 4.19 -4.14
N THR A 70 -5.87 5.44 -4.39
CA THR A 70 -4.89 6.47 -4.78
C THR A 70 -5.09 7.76 -4.00
N SER A 71 -4.00 8.53 -3.80
CA SER A 71 -4.06 9.87 -3.23
C SER A 71 -4.58 10.91 -4.23
N SER A 72 -4.44 10.66 -5.53
CA SER A 72 -4.78 11.61 -6.58
C SER A 72 -5.55 10.92 -7.72
N PRO A 73 -6.88 10.73 -7.55
CA PRO A 73 -7.71 10.02 -8.53
C PRO A 73 -7.68 10.64 -9.93
N GLY A 74 -7.59 11.97 -10.02
CA GLY A 74 -7.57 12.68 -11.30
C GLY A 74 -6.45 12.27 -12.24
N PHE A 75 -5.26 11.92 -11.70
CA PHE A 75 -4.15 11.42 -12.51
C PHE A 75 -4.37 10.02 -13.07
N VAL A 76 -5.16 9.19 -12.36
CA VAL A 76 -5.51 7.85 -12.83
C VAL A 76 -6.62 7.89 -13.87
N ILE A 77 -7.59 8.78 -13.65
CA ILE A 77 -8.74 8.96 -14.55
C ILE A 77 -8.29 9.54 -15.88
N GLY A 78 -7.35 10.50 -15.84
CA GLY A 78 -6.86 11.21 -17.01
C GLY A 78 -7.90 12.17 -17.62
N LYS A 79 -7.54 12.75 -18.75
CA LYS A 79 -8.43 13.68 -19.46
C LYS A 79 -9.61 12.91 -20.05
N LYS A 80 -10.83 13.24 -19.62
CA LYS A 80 -12.10 12.63 -20.10
C LYS A 80 -12.15 11.10 -19.98
N GLY A 81 -11.42 10.49 -19.03
CA GLY A 81 -11.44 9.05 -18.83
C GLY A 81 -10.54 8.23 -19.77
N SER A 82 -9.78 8.88 -20.66
CA SER A 82 -8.97 8.16 -21.67
C SER A 82 -7.91 7.22 -21.08
N ASP A 83 -7.37 7.56 -19.91
CA ASP A 83 -6.29 6.77 -19.33
C ASP A 83 -6.84 5.55 -18.55
N ILE A 84 -8.04 5.66 -17.96
CA ILE A 84 -8.76 4.50 -17.39
C ILE A 84 -9.06 3.48 -18.48
N ASP A 85 -9.57 3.91 -19.65
CA ASP A 85 -9.90 2.99 -20.72
C ASP A 85 -8.66 2.28 -21.27
N LYS A 86 -7.53 2.98 -21.38
CA LYS A 86 -6.24 2.36 -21.74
C LYS A 86 -5.80 1.32 -20.70
N ILE A 87 -5.90 1.66 -19.41
CA ILE A 87 -5.56 0.73 -18.32
C ILE A 87 -6.48 -0.49 -18.39
N LYS A 88 -7.80 -0.30 -18.52
CA LYS A 88 -8.78 -1.38 -18.62
C LYS A 88 -8.47 -2.30 -19.80
N ASN A 89 -8.23 -1.76 -20.98
CA ASN A 89 -7.91 -2.51 -22.20
C ASN A 89 -6.60 -3.30 -22.07
N ASN A 90 -5.62 -2.76 -21.38
CA ASN A 90 -4.36 -3.47 -21.15
C ASN A 90 -4.51 -4.56 -20.07
N LEU A 91 -5.29 -4.31 -19.02
CA LEU A 91 -5.56 -5.32 -17.99
C LEU A 91 -6.37 -6.49 -18.55
N SER A 92 -7.29 -6.25 -19.48
CA SER A 92 -8.04 -7.33 -20.16
C SER A 92 -7.16 -8.29 -20.96
N LYS A 93 -5.91 -7.90 -21.27
CA LYS A 93 -4.94 -8.81 -21.92
C LYS A 93 -4.29 -9.80 -20.94
N PHE A 94 -4.34 -9.53 -19.65
CA PHE A 94 -3.73 -10.38 -18.62
C PHE A 94 -4.68 -11.41 -18.02
N THR A 95 -5.99 -11.21 -18.16
CA THR A 95 -7.02 -12.10 -17.62
C THR A 95 -8.07 -12.44 -18.67
N ALA A 96 -8.61 -13.65 -18.60
CA ALA A 96 -9.72 -14.07 -19.45
C ALA A 96 -11.07 -13.49 -19.03
N ASN A 97 -11.17 -12.99 -17.79
CA ASN A 97 -12.39 -12.45 -17.21
C ASN A 97 -12.59 -10.98 -17.59
N GLU A 98 -13.85 -10.53 -17.62
CA GLU A 98 -14.17 -9.11 -17.78
C GLU A 98 -13.60 -8.28 -16.63
N VAL A 99 -12.78 -7.26 -16.94
CA VAL A 99 -12.16 -6.40 -15.95
C VAL A 99 -13.02 -5.17 -15.70
N ASN A 100 -13.39 -4.96 -14.43
CA ASN A 100 -14.04 -3.75 -13.95
C ASN A 100 -13.10 -2.97 -13.03
N LEU A 101 -12.79 -1.73 -13.40
CA LEU A 101 -11.91 -0.83 -12.65
C LEU A 101 -12.73 0.11 -11.76
N ASN A 102 -12.39 0.13 -10.47
CA ASN A 102 -12.91 1.09 -9.51
C ASN A 102 -11.75 1.93 -8.94
N ILE A 103 -11.93 3.22 -8.81
CA ILE A 103 -10.94 4.12 -8.19
C ILE A 103 -11.53 4.68 -6.92
N LYS A 104 -10.78 4.52 -5.82
CA LYS A 104 -11.14 5.07 -4.51
C LYS A 104 -10.05 6.03 -4.03
N GLU A 105 -10.47 7.19 -3.55
CA GLU A 105 -9.57 8.19 -3.01
C GLU A 105 -9.14 7.86 -1.58
N VAL A 106 -7.86 8.06 -1.28
CA VAL A 106 -7.30 8.00 0.07
C VAL A 106 -7.33 9.39 0.68
N LYS A 107 -8.29 9.66 1.57
CA LYS A 107 -8.51 10.98 2.17
C LYS A 107 -7.32 11.53 2.97
N LYS A 108 -6.49 10.65 3.57
CA LYS A 108 -5.33 11.04 4.41
C LYS A 108 -4.08 10.28 3.91
N PRO A 109 -3.42 10.73 2.85
CA PRO A 109 -2.27 10.04 2.27
C PRO A 109 -1.07 9.96 3.24
N GLU A 110 -0.88 10.96 4.08
CA GLU A 110 0.25 10.99 5.03
C GLU A 110 0.08 10.02 6.21
N THR A 111 -1.09 9.41 6.39
CA THR A 111 -1.30 8.33 7.37
C THR A 111 -1.25 6.95 6.74
N ASN A 112 -0.89 6.85 5.46
CA ASN A 112 -0.71 5.60 4.75
C ASN A 112 0.79 5.28 4.64
N ALA A 113 1.19 4.12 5.16
CA ALA A 113 2.60 3.75 5.24
C ALA A 113 3.27 3.66 3.87
N TYR A 114 2.57 3.14 2.86
CA TYR A 114 3.11 2.99 1.51
C TYR A 114 3.40 4.35 0.86
N LEU A 115 2.42 5.27 0.91
CA LEU A 115 2.57 6.61 0.34
C LEU A 115 3.67 7.42 1.03
N VAL A 116 3.77 7.29 2.35
CA VAL A 116 4.84 7.94 3.13
C VAL A 116 6.20 7.37 2.75
N ALA A 117 6.34 6.05 2.62
CA ALA A 117 7.59 5.41 2.22
C ALA A 117 8.02 5.84 0.81
N GLU A 118 7.09 5.86 -0.14
CA GLU A 118 7.33 6.31 -1.52
C GLU A 118 7.73 7.79 -1.58
N ASN A 119 7.05 8.64 -0.81
CA ASN A 119 7.41 10.07 -0.72
C ASN A 119 8.84 10.28 -0.19
N ILE A 120 9.22 9.55 0.86
CA ILE A 120 10.59 9.58 1.37
C ILE A 120 11.57 9.08 0.30
N ALA A 121 11.25 7.99 -0.42
CA ALA A 121 12.08 7.47 -1.50
C ALA A 121 12.32 8.51 -2.60
N GLN A 122 11.26 9.17 -3.06
CA GLN A 122 11.36 10.24 -4.06
C GLN A 122 12.21 11.42 -3.58
N GLN A 123 12.11 11.80 -2.29
CA GLN A 123 12.93 12.86 -1.71
C GLN A 123 14.41 12.47 -1.66
N LEU A 124 14.73 11.21 -1.34
CA LEU A 124 16.12 10.72 -1.33
C LEU A 124 16.73 10.68 -2.74
N VAL A 125 15.97 10.27 -3.74
CA VAL A 125 16.39 10.33 -5.16
C VAL A 125 16.71 11.78 -5.58
N LYS A 126 15.93 12.76 -5.07
CA LYS A 126 16.19 14.20 -5.27
C LYS A 126 17.32 14.75 -4.40
N ARG A 127 18.12 13.88 -3.75
CA ARG A 127 19.26 14.23 -2.90
C ARG A 127 18.92 15.11 -1.67
N ILE A 128 17.68 15.04 -1.19
CA ILE A 128 17.30 15.70 0.07
C ILE A 128 17.92 14.89 1.23
N SER A 129 18.41 15.57 2.26
CA SER A 129 18.95 14.92 3.46
C SER A 129 17.92 13.95 4.06
N TYR A 130 18.31 12.69 4.27
CA TYR A 130 17.46 11.64 4.82
C TYR A 130 16.87 12.02 6.19
N ARG A 131 17.64 12.70 7.06
CA ARG A 131 17.15 13.16 8.37
C ARG A 131 16.01 14.17 8.22
N ARG A 132 16.12 15.10 7.26
CA ARG A 132 15.08 16.10 6.98
C ARG A 132 13.83 15.43 6.39
N ALA A 133 14.00 14.52 5.46
CA ALA A 133 12.89 13.77 4.84
C ALA A 133 12.11 12.95 5.89
N MET A 134 12.82 12.20 6.74
CA MET A 134 12.22 11.42 7.82
C MET A 134 11.46 12.29 8.82
N LYS A 135 12.08 13.37 9.32
CA LYS A 135 11.45 14.27 10.30
C LYS A 135 10.19 14.92 9.73
N ARG A 136 10.23 15.42 8.49
CA ARG A 136 9.06 16.02 7.83
C ARG A 136 7.92 15.03 7.70
N ALA A 137 8.20 13.81 7.23
CA ALA A 137 7.19 12.76 7.09
C ALA A 137 6.55 12.40 8.44
N MET A 138 7.36 12.29 9.50
CA MET A 138 6.87 12.00 10.85
C MET A 138 5.97 13.12 11.39
N GLN A 139 6.39 14.38 11.28
CA GLN A 139 5.61 15.51 11.72
C GLN A 139 4.25 15.62 11.00
N SER A 140 4.24 15.40 9.67
CA SER A 140 2.99 15.41 8.89
C SER A 140 2.06 14.28 9.33
N CYS A 141 2.57 13.08 9.54
CA CYS A 141 1.80 11.92 9.96
C CYS A 141 1.15 12.13 11.35
N ILE A 142 1.90 12.60 12.34
CA ILE A 142 1.39 12.90 13.69
C ILE A 142 0.34 14.00 13.66
N ARG A 143 0.58 15.08 12.89
CA ARG A 143 -0.38 16.19 12.73
C ARG A 143 -1.73 15.73 12.22
N LEU A 144 -1.78 14.71 11.35
CA LEU A 144 -3.00 14.16 10.78
C LEU A 144 -3.66 13.08 11.64
N GLY A 145 -3.13 12.85 12.85
CA GLY A 145 -3.78 12.04 13.88
C GLY A 145 -3.27 10.61 14.00
N ALA A 146 -2.11 10.28 13.44
CA ALA A 146 -1.45 9.01 13.76
C ALA A 146 -0.98 9.01 15.22
N LYS A 147 -1.17 7.90 15.95
CA LYS A 147 -0.74 7.76 17.36
C LYS A 147 0.74 7.44 17.51
N GLY A 148 1.39 7.07 16.43
CA GLY A 148 2.84 6.86 16.41
C GLY A 148 3.33 6.47 15.01
N ILE A 149 4.58 6.81 14.76
CA ILE A 149 5.29 6.49 13.52
C ILE A 149 6.73 6.09 13.82
N LYS A 150 7.23 5.11 13.07
CA LYS A 150 8.64 4.76 13.00
C LYS A 150 9.06 4.69 11.55
N VAL A 151 10.16 5.35 11.23
CA VAL A 151 10.78 5.29 9.92
C VAL A 151 12.18 4.75 10.08
N SER A 152 12.57 3.78 9.27
CA SER A 152 13.93 3.23 9.21
C SER A 152 14.43 3.34 7.78
N VAL A 153 15.64 3.85 7.63
CA VAL A 153 16.30 4.01 6.35
C VAL A 153 17.65 3.29 6.42
N SER A 154 17.92 2.43 5.45
CA SER A 154 19.13 1.59 5.42
C SER A 154 19.83 1.65 4.06
N GLY A 155 21.15 1.71 4.07
CA GLY A 155 21.97 1.78 2.86
C GLY A 155 23.10 2.79 3.01
N ARG A 156 23.62 3.28 1.88
CA ARG A 156 24.69 4.28 1.82
C ARG A 156 24.11 5.69 2.04
N LEU A 157 23.79 6.01 3.28
CA LEU A 157 23.13 7.24 3.65
C LEU A 157 24.02 8.47 3.40
N GLY A 158 23.52 9.41 2.59
CA GLY A 158 24.29 10.61 2.23
C GLY A 158 25.47 10.36 1.30
N GLY A 159 25.57 9.18 0.67
CA GLY A 159 26.67 8.81 -0.20
C GLY A 159 27.91 8.23 0.51
N ASN A 160 27.82 7.94 1.81
CA ASN A 160 28.91 7.31 2.56
C ASN A 160 29.22 5.92 2.00
N GLU A 161 30.51 5.53 2.01
CA GLU A 161 30.91 4.19 1.52
C GLU A 161 30.35 3.07 2.38
N ILE A 162 30.35 3.26 3.70
CA ILE A 162 29.86 2.27 4.66
C ILE A 162 28.35 2.43 4.80
N ALA A 163 27.63 1.36 4.45
CA ALA A 163 26.18 1.30 4.64
C ALA A 163 25.84 1.23 6.14
N ARG A 164 24.78 1.94 6.51
CA ARG A 164 24.26 1.92 7.88
C ARG A 164 22.74 2.02 7.89
N THR A 165 22.15 1.66 9.02
CA THR A 165 20.72 1.80 9.26
C THR A 165 20.49 2.89 10.29
N GLU A 166 19.73 3.91 9.92
CA GLU A 166 19.23 4.92 10.87
C GLU A 166 17.70 4.84 10.94
N TRP A 167 17.18 5.04 12.14
CA TRP A 167 15.76 5.04 12.38
C TRP A 167 15.37 6.16 13.32
N LEU A 168 14.16 6.68 13.11
CA LEU A 168 13.53 7.65 13.99
C LEU A 168 12.14 7.11 14.38
N ARG A 169 11.72 7.44 15.58
CA ARG A 169 10.41 7.08 16.12
C ARG A 169 9.79 8.26 16.83
N ASP A 170 8.49 8.41 16.67
CA ASP A 170 7.68 9.38 17.39
C ASP A 170 6.36 8.72 17.79
N GLY A 171 5.92 8.91 19.03
CA GLY A 171 4.76 8.24 19.60
C GLY A 171 4.96 6.76 19.92
N SER A 172 3.85 6.05 20.10
CA SER A 172 3.80 4.62 20.48
C SER A 172 3.61 3.72 19.27
N ILE A 173 4.27 2.54 19.25
CA ILE A 173 4.06 1.51 18.22
C ILE A 173 4.05 0.15 18.91
N PRO A 174 2.88 -0.34 19.34
CA PRO A 174 2.73 -1.61 20.05
C PRO A 174 2.78 -2.78 19.06
N SER A 175 3.99 -3.22 18.68
CA SER A 175 4.19 -4.28 17.66
C SER A 175 3.55 -5.62 18.03
N HIS A 176 3.52 -5.95 19.32
CA HIS A 176 3.02 -7.23 19.82
C HIS A 176 1.51 -7.25 20.09
N THR A 177 0.86 -6.10 20.14
CA THR A 177 -0.59 -6.00 20.38
C THR A 177 -1.34 -6.29 19.08
N LEU A 178 -2.09 -7.38 19.02
CA LEU A 178 -2.85 -7.82 17.83
C LEU A 178 -3.94 -6.82 17.43
N ARG A 179 -4.65 -6.25 18.41
CA ARG A 179 -5.71 -5.26 18.17
C ARG A 179 -5.21 -3.91 17.65
N ALA A 180 -3.90 -3.66 17.73
CA ALA A 180 -3.32 -2.41 17.21
C ALA A 180 -3.33 -2.40 15.68
N ASP A 181 -3.94 -1.38 15.06
CA ASP A 181 -3.85 -1.16 13.61
C ASP A 181 -2.50 -0.51 13.29
N ILE A 182 -1.58 -1.34 12.81
CA ILE A 182 -0.26 -0.91 12.36
C ILE A 182 -0.18 -1.08 10.86
N ASP A 183 -0.09 0.03 10.15
CA ASP A 183 0.19 0.05 8.73
C ASP A 183 1.70 -0.03 8.51
N TYR A 184 2.13 -0.89 7.59
CA TYR A 184 3.53 -1.14 7.29
C TYR A 184 3.78 -1.16 5.80
N ALA A 185 4.86 -0.52 5.38
CA ALA A 185 5.29 -0.57 4.00
C ALA A 185 6.81 -0.47 3.88
N GLU A 186 7.30 -1.04 2.79
CA GLU A 186 8.67 -0.95 2.35
C GLU A 186 8.72 -0.22 0.99
N ALA A 187 9.73 0.60 0.81
CA ALA A 187 10.05 1.25 -0.46
C ALA A 187 11.56 1.28 -0.68
N GLU A 188 11.95 1.35 -1.94
CA GLU A 188 13.35 1.43 -2.34
C GLU A 188 13.60 2.73 -3.09
N ALA A 189 14.68 3.43 -2.74
CA ALA A 189 15.15 4.60 -3.44
C ALA A 189 16.41 4.25 -4.22
N LEU A 190 16.32 4.23 -5.55
CA LEU A 190 17.47 4.04 -6.42
C LEU A 190 18.23 5.36 -6.52
N THR A 191 19.39 5.42 -5.86
CA THR A 191 20.27 6.60 -5.87
C THR A 191 21.52 6.33 -6.70
N THR A 192 22.29 7.38 -7.01
CA THR A 192 23.58 7.26 -7.74
C THR A 192 24.61 6.42 -6.99
N TYR A 193 24.47 6.26 -5.67
CA TYR A 193 25.38 5.50 -4.81
C TYR A 193 24.87 4.08 -4.47
N GLY A 194 23.73 3.67 -5.01
CA GLY A 194 23.09 2.39 -4.77
C GLY A 194 21.67 2.52 -4.26
N ILE A 195 21.08 1.39 -3.87
CA ILE A 195 19.70 1.30 -3.38
C ILE A 195 19.67 1.62 -1.88
N ILE A 196 18.74 2.47 -1.48
CA ILE A 196 18.44 2.77 -0.08
C ILE A 196 17.07 2.18 0.24
N GLY A 197 17.02 1.23 1.18
CA GLY A 197 15.78 0.64 1.67
C GLY A 197 15.11 1.52 2.73
N ILE A 198 13.81 1.70 2.62
CA ILE A 198 12.98 2.51 3.53
C ILE A 198 11.89 1.61 4.10
N LYS A 199 11.75 1.59 5.42
CA LYS A 199 10.69 0.86 6.12
C LYS A 199 9.90 1.84 6.99
N VAL A 200 8.58 1.82 6.86
CA VAL A 200 7.69 2.73 7.59
C VAL A 200 6.64 1.91 8.35
N TRP A 201 6.47 2.23 9.63
CA TRP A 201 5.42 1.71 10.49
C TRP A 201 4.58 2.89 10.99
N ILE A 202 3.27 2.83 10.80
CA ILE A 202 2.34 3.86 11.27
C ILE A 202 1.28 3.20 12.14
N TYR A 203 1.19 3.64 13.38
CA TYR A 203 0.15 3.21 14.31
C TYR A 203 -1.03 4.17 14.25
N LYS A 204 -2.19 3.66 13.82
CA LYS A 204 -3.43 4.44 13.67
C LYS A 204 -4.29 4.42 14.91
N GLY A 205 -4.22 3.34 15.70
CA GLY A 205 -5.01 3.14 16.90
C GLY A 205 -5.33 1.68 17.14
N GLU A 206 -6.24 1.40 18.04
CA GLU A 206 -6.72 0.04 18.31
C GLU A 206 -8.08 -0.18 17.62
N VAL A 207 -8.25 -1.36 17.04
CA VAL A 207 -9.50 -1.81 16.42
C VAL A 207 -10.09 -2.91 17.26
N PHE A 208 -11.33 -2.76 17.69
CA PHE A 208 -12.06 -3.78 18.44
C PHE A 208 -12.91 -4.63 17.50
N ALA A 209 -13.16 -5.87 17.84
CA ALA A 209 -13.85 -6.85 16.98
C ALA A 209 -15.20 -6.39 16.42
N ARG A 210 -15.93 -5.54 17.14
CA ARG A 210 -17.22 -4.99 16.70
C ARG A 210 -17.08 -4.03 15.52
N GLU A 211 -16.01 -3.25 15.47
CA GLU A 211 -15.73 -2.29 14.40
C GLU A 211 -15.30 -3.01 13.11
N PHE A 212 -14.49 -4.05 13.25
CA PHE A 212 -14.06 -4.87 12.11
C PHE A 212 -15.22 -5.56 11.40
N SER A 213 -16.17 -6.10 12.14
CA SER A 213 -17.38 -6.75 11.58
C SER A 213 -18.28 -5.78 10.81
N GLN A 214 -18.33 -4.51 11.21
CA GLN A 214 -19.12 -3.48 10.52
C GLN A 214 -18.46 -3.02 9.22
N GLU A 215 -17.16 -2.95 9.15
CA GLU A 215 -16.44 -2.58 7.93
C GLU A 215 -16.50 -3.68 6.88
N THR A 216 -16.38 -4.94 7.27
CA THR A 216 -16.52 -6.09 6.35
C THR A 216 -17.93 -6.19 5.78
N ASN A 217 -18.97 -5.93 6.56
CA ASN A 217 -20.37 -5.93 6.11
C ASN A 217 -20.70 -4.76 5.17
N LYS A 218 -20.02 -3.61 5.28
CA LYS A 218 -20.15 -2.48 4.34
C LYS A 218 -19.43 -2.70 3.01
N ALA A 219 -18.48 -3.59 2.95
CA ALA A 219 -17.71 -3.91 1.75
C ALA A 219 -18.41 -4.95 0.86
N THR A 220 -19.42 -5.67 1.37
CA THR A 220 -20.21 -6.62 0.57
C THR A 220 -21.25 -5.82 -0.22
N PRO A 221 -21.25 -5.85 -1.58
CA PRO A 221 -22.30 -5.23 -2.36
C PRO A 221 -23.62 -5.93 -2.02
N GLN A 222 -24.64 -5.15 -1.62
CA GLN A 222 -26.00 -5.67 -1.54
C GLN A 222 -26.40 -6.05 -2.95
N GLU A 223 -26.51 -7.35 -3.24
CA GLU A 223 -27.18 -7.84 -4.42
C GLU A 223 -28.61 -7.31 -4.38
N GLY A 224 -28.91 -6.47 -5.37
CA GLY A 224 -30.25 -5.89 -5.50
C GLY A 224 -31.30 -6.97 -5.59
N LYS A 225 -32.20 -6.98 -4.65
CA LYS A 225 -33.49 -7.66 -4.81
C LYS A 225 -34.24 -6.94 -5.93
N GLN A 226 -34.38 -7.61 -7.03
CA GLN A 226 -35.50 -7.49 -7.96
C GLN A 226 -36.06 -8.86 -8.16
#